data_44ebdd784ae2640cdcac8b5b6d4e895e
#
_entry.id   44ebdd784ae2640cdcac8b5b6d4e895e
#
_cell.length_a   1.000
_cell.length_b   1.000
_cell.length_c   1.000
_cell.angle_alpha   90.00
_cell.angle_beta   90.00
_cell.angle_gamma   90.00
#
_symmetry.space_group_name_H-M   'P 1'
#
loop_
_entity.id
_entity.type
_entity.pdbx_description
1 polymer ?
#
loop_
_entity_poly.entity_id
_entity_poly.type
_entity_poly.pdbx_seq_one_letter_code
_entity_poly.pdbx_strand_id
1 'polypeptide(L)'
;TKTTDAKMGGFISYGMGNDGYNKVMFSVSSGLTKDGWAFTLLGARDSRDGYIQGTESEAYTWFMSVAKRFNDNHQLSFTAFGAPQWHNQRSMPNGLNIKEYQRVKQWMGEESPYRYNSTFGYRNGQVMNSSRNEYHKPQMSLNHLWQIDHKSSLSTAAYMSIGTGAGYSGTGVTGYSSSWYGTANDGTVNTQFRCPDGTFDYDAVDKLNADNYTNPVNVSGMPNYNGSLMIMNKASNDHFWTGLISTYTTKLGDYFDFYG
;
A
#
# COMPACT_ATOMS: atom_id res chain seq x y z
N THR A 1 14.94 5.02 -17.62
CA THR A 1 15.07 6.08 -18.65
C THR A 1 15.74 7.28 -18.01
N LYS A 2 16.79 7.81 -18.60
CA LYS A 2 17.46 9.02 -18.08
C LYS A 2 16.59 10.24 -18.40
N THR A 3 16.44 11.16 -17.46
CA THR A 3 15.65 12.40 -17.65
C THR A 3 16.16 13.23 -18.82
N THR A 4 17.47 13.22 -19.06
CA THR A 4 18.09 13.90 -20.18
C THR A 4 17.76 13.30 -21.55
N ASP A 5 17.28 12.07 -21.62
CA ASP A 5 16.90 11.38 -22.84
C ASP A 5 15.39 11.52 -23.15
N ALA A 6 14.63 12.07 -22.19
CA ALA A 6 13.22 12.35 -22.38
C ALA A 6 13.00 13.46 -23.41
N LYS A 7 12.01 13.30 -24.28
CA LYS A 7 11.60 14.37 -25.18
C LYS A 7 10.75 15.40 -24.44
N MET A 8 10.81 16.67 -24.87
CA MET A 8 9.91 17.71 -24.40
C MET A 8 8.48 17.34 -24.75
N GLY A 9 7.58 17.39 -23.75
CA GLY A 9 6.19 17.08 -23.93
C GLY A 9 5.53 16.63 -22.64
N GLY A 10 4.29 16.22 -22.74
CA GLY A 10 3.51 15.71 -21.62
C GLY A 10 2.23 15.07 -22.09
N PHE A 11 1.54 14.44 -21.16
CA PHE A 11 0.21 13.88 -21.37
C PHE A 11 -0.61 13.94 -20.09
N ILE A 12 -1.93 13.91 -20.27
CA ILE A 12 -2.90 13.65 -19.22
C ILE A 12 -3.68 12.43 -19.69
N SER A 13 -3.94 11.49 -18.81
CA SER A 13 -4.79 10.33 -19.08
C SER A 13 -5.82 10.15 -17.97
N TYR A 14 -6.98 9.68 -18.37
CA TYR A 14 -8.04 9.26 -17.48
C TYR A 14 -8.47 7.85 -17.86
N GLY A 15 -8.63 6.99 -16.86
CA GLY A 15 -9.12 5.63 -17.01
C GLY A 15 -10.23 5.34 -16.02
N MET A 16 -11.23 4.59 -16.44
CA MET A 16 -12.33 4.11 -15.60
C MET A 16 -12.59 2.63 -15.88
N GLY A 17 -13.17 1.94 -14.92
CA GLY A 17 -13.47 0.53 -15.04
C GLY A 17 -14.53 0.07 -14.07
N ASN A 18 -14.71 -1.24 -13.99
CA ASN A 18 -15.66 -1.85 -13.08
C ASN A 18 -15.28 -1.59 -11.61
N ASP A 19 -16.25 -1.80 -10.71
CA ASP A 19 -16.09 -1.70 -9.26
C ASP A 19 -15.48 -0.35 -8.81
N GLY A 20 -15.98 0.76 -9.42
CA GLY A 20 -15.57 2.11 -9.06
C GLY A 20 -14.15 2.49 -9.46
N TYR A 21 -13.46 1.70 -10.31
CA TYR A 21 -12.10 2.01 -10.71
C TYR A 21 -12.00 3.32 -11.47
N ASN A 22 -11.19 4.23 -10.95
CA ASN A 22 -10.86 5.51 -11.55
C ASN A 22 -9.36 5.77 -11.45
N LYS A 23 -8.76 6.23 -12.55
CA LYS A 23 -7.36 6.64 -12.59
C LYS A 23 -7.18 7.93 -13.35
N VAL A 24 -6.49 8.88 -12.73
CA VAL A 24 -6.01 10.11 -13.38
C VAL A 24 -4.49 10.10 -13.31
N MET A 25 -3.84 10.38 -14.42
CA MET A 25 -2.38 10.50 -14.49
C MET A 25 -1.98 11.65 -15.39
N PHE A 26 -0.95 12.36 -14.98
CA PHE A 26 -0.28 13.34 -15.84
C PHE A 26 1.23 13.13 -15.82
N SER A 27 1.89 13.51 -16.88
CA SER A 27 3.34 13.57 -16.95
C SER A 27 3.76 14.76 -17.81
N VAL A 28 4.85 15.42 -17.41
CA VAL A 28 5.45 16.51 -18.17
C VAL A 28 6.98 16.40 -18.12
N SER A 29 7.61 16.64 -19.25
CA SER A 29 9.08 16.69 -19.37
C SER A 29 9.50 17.91 -20.20
N SER A 30 10.56 18.58 -19.74
CA SER A 30 11.14 19.69 -20.50
C SER A 30 11.97 19.23 -21.72
N GLY A 31 12.34 17.95 -21.77
CA GLY A 31 13.47 17.53 -22.59
C GLY A 31 14.79 18.14 -22.09
N LEU A 32 15.87 17.88 -22.80
CA LEU A 32 17.16 18.52 -22.53
C LEU A 32 17.16 19.92 -23.11
N THR A 33 17.30 20.93 -22.25
CA THR A 33 17.40 22.35 -22.66
C THR A 33 18.79 22.67 -23.25
N LYS A 34 18.88 23.80 -23.93
CA LYS A 34 20.18 24.28 -24.47
C LYS A 34 21.24 24.49 -23.40
N ASP A 35 20.83 24.84 -22.19
CA ASP A 35 21.71 25.02 -21.05
C ASP A 35 22.00 23.71 -20.30
N GLY A 36 21.62 22.57 -20.84
CA GLY A 36 21.90 21.24 -20.27
C GLY A 36 21.02 20.84 -19.11
N TRP A 37 19.89 21.48 -18.84
CA TRP A 37 18.92 21.07 -17.84
C TRP A 37 17.86 20.14 -18.44
N ALA A 38 17.36 19.22 -17.62
CA ALA A 38 16.19 18.42 -17.92
C ALA A 38 15.35 18.19 -16.67
N PHE A 39 14.02 18.27 -16.82
CA PHE A 39 13.06 18.09 -15.74
C PHE A 39 11.99 17.10 -16.18
N THR A 40 11.58 16.24 -15.28
CA THR A 40 10.41 15.38 -15.48
C THR A 40 9.59 15.34 -14.19
N LEU A 41 8.29 15.52 -14.32
CA LEU A 41 7.32 15.40 -13.26
C LEU A 41 6.21 14.47 -13.71
N LEU A 42 5.78 13.56 -12.81
CA LEU A 42 4.63 12.69 -13.01
C LEU A 42 3.81 12.66 -11.73
N GLY A 43 2.50 12.67 -11.87
CA GLY A 43 1.56 12.46 -10.79
C GLY A 43 0.41 11.56 -11.26
N ALA A 44 -0.04 10.68 -10.38
CA ALA A 44 -1.22 9.86 -10.61
C ALA A 44 -2.00 9.64 -9.31
N ARG A 45 -3.30 9.46 -9.45
CA ARG A 45 -4.19 8.94 -8.41
C ARG A 45 -5.01 7.82 -9.03
N ASP A 46 -5.09 6.68 -8.37
CA ASP A 46 -6.07 5.65 -8.66
C ASP A 46 -6.88 5.32 -7.41
N SER A 47 -8.16 5.01 -7.61
CA SER A 47 -9.09 4.60 -6.56
C SER A 47 -10.06 3.58 -7.10
N ARG A 48 -10.59 2.74 -6.23
CA ARG A 48 -11.61 1.74 -6.54
C ARG A 48 -12.40 1.35 -5.29
N ASP A 49 -13.65 0.94 -5.50
CA ASP A 49 -14.47 0.35 -4.44
C ASP A 49 -14.09 -1.12 -4.19
N GLY A 50 -13.58 -1.79 -5.23
CA GLY A 50 -13.17 -3.20 -5.19
C GLY A 50 -14.30 -4.17 -5.50
N TYR A 51 -13.95 -5.30 -6.12
CA TYR A 51 -14.90 -6.37 -6.43
C TYR A 51 -15.48 -7.02 -5.17
N ILE A 52 -14.70 -7.13 -4.12
CA ILE A 52 -15.10 -7.69 -2.81
C ILE A 52 -15.64 -6.57 -1.93
N GLN A 53 -16.69 -6.82 -1.15
CA GLN A 53 -17.26 -5.87 -0.21
C GLN A 53 -16.19 -5.26 0.70
N GLY A 54 -16.20 -3.92 0.83
CA GLY A 54 -15.33 -3.19 1.73
C GLY A 54 -13.84 -3.33 1.41
N THR A 55 -13.47 -3.57 0.14
CA THR A 55 -12.06 -3.62 -0.30
C THR A 55 -11.65 -2.39 -1.10
N GLU A 56 -12.16 -1.24 -0.67
CA GLU A 56 -11.80 0.04 -1.24
C GLU A 56 -10.29 0.25 -1.15
N SER A 57 -9.76 0.93 -2.15
CA SER A 57 -8.35 1.31 -2.16
C SER A 57 -8.13 2.65 -2.83
N GLU A 58 -7.10 3.33 -2.39
CA GLU A 58 -6.63 4.57 -2.99
C GLU A 58 -5.11 4.59 -2.98
N ALA A 59 -4.54 4.95 -4.13
CA ALA A 59 -3.12 5.09 -4.30
C ALA A 59 -2.78 6.38 -5.05
N TYR A 60 -1.70 7.01 -4.64
CA TYR A 60 -1.09 8.12 -5.35
C TYR A 60 0.28 7.70 -5.82
N THR A 61 0.67 8.19 -6.98
CA THR A 61 2.04 8.03 -7.49
C THR A 61 2.59 9.41 -7.80
N TRP A 62 3.78 9.68 -7.34
CA TRP A 62 4.50 10.88 -7.70
C TRP A 62 5.94 10.54 -8.08
N PHE A 63 6.46 11.24 -9.06
CA PHE A 63 7.83 11.12 -9.52
C PHE A 63 8.33 12.50 -9.93
N MET A 64 9.52 12.84 -9.52
CA MET A 64 10.23 14.04 -9.96
C MET A 64 11.68 13.68 -10.27
N SER A 65 12.19 14.27 -11.34
CA SER A 65 13.59 14.14 -11.67
C SER A 65 14.11 15.45 -12.28
N VAL A 66 15.27 15.84 -11.82
CA VAL A 66 16.00 17.02 -12.30
C VAL A 66 17.40 16.55 -12.69
N ALA A 67 17.84 16.87 -13.88
CA ALA A 67 19.18 16.54 -14.34
C ALA A 67 19.89 17.76 -14.91
N LYS A 68 21.21 17.81 -14.73
CA LYS A 68 22.10 18.79 -15.32
C LYS A 68 23.23 18.06 -16.04
N ARG A 69 23.35 18.28 -17.32
CA ARG A 69 24.52 17.94 -18.10
C ARG A 69 25.43 19.16 -18.10
N PHE A 70 26.56 19.09 -17.42
CA PHE A 70 27.52 20.19 -17.34
C PHE A 70 28.36 20.30 -18.62
N ASN A 71 28.70 19.15 -19.18
CA ASN A 71 29.44 18.97 -20.43
C ASN A 71 29.24 17.54 -20.93
N ASP A 72 29.96 17.11 -21.94
CA ASP A 72 29.85 15.75 -22.50
C ASP A 72 30.33 14.65 -21.53
N ASN A 73 31.14 15.03 -20.54
CA ASN A 73 31.75 14.10 -19.61
C ASN A 73 31.01 13.98 -18.27
N HIS A 74 30.26 15.01 -17.84
CA HIS A 74 29.68 15.07 -16.54
C HIS A 74 28.17 15.36 -16.56
N GLN A 75 27.41 14.48 -15.93
CA GLN A 75 25.98 14.66 -15.70
C GLN A 75 25.64 14.35 -14.24
N LEU A 76 24.85 15.20 -13.62
CA LEU A 76 24.28 14.99 -12.30
C LEU A 76 22.76 14.92 -12.42
N SER A 77 22.12 13.99 -11.73
CA SER A 77 20.66 13.93 -11.66
C SER A 77 20.19 13.62 -10.24
N PHE A 78 19.16 14.33 -9.83
CA PHE A 78 18.39 14.03 -8.64
C PHE A 78 17.05 13.43 -9.07
N THR A 79 16.68 12.30 -8.46
CA THR A 79 15.40 11.65 -8.72
C THR A 79 14.74 11.32 -7.38
N ALA A 80 13.46 11.62 -7.26
CA ALA A 80 12.66 11.25 -6.11
C ALA A 80 11.30 10.72 -6.59
N PHE A 81 10.80 9.69 -5.93
CA PHE A 81 9.49 9.12 -6.24
C PHE A 81 8.88 8.43 -5.02
N GLY A 82 7.57 8.26 -5.06
CA GLY A 82 6.83 7.58 -4.02
C GLY A 82 5.42 7.22 -4.44
N ALA A 83 4.81 6.32 -3.69
CA ALA A 83 3.46 5.83 -3.92
C ALA A 83 2.74 5.64 -2.58
N PRO A 84 2.26 6.73 -1.92
CA PRO A 84 1.42 6.58 -0.75
C PRO A 84 0.12 5.90 -1.13
N GLN A 85 -0.27 4.90 -0.36
CA GLN A 85 -1.46 4.13 -0.63
C GLN A 85 -2.05 3.50 0.62
N TRP A 86 -3.34 3.23 0.56
CA TRP A 86 -4.04 2.37 1.50
C TRP A 86 -5.01 1.46 0.76
N HIS A 87 -5.28 0.31 1.34
CA HIS A 87 -6.29 -0.60 0.84
C HIS A 87 -6.87 -1.45 1.97
N ASN A 88 -8.16 -1.65 1.91
CA ASN A 88 -8.85 -2.63 2.72
C ASN A 88 -8.70 -4.01 2.10
N GLN A 89 -8.73 -5.04 2.93
CA GLN A 89 -8.50 -6.42 2.52
C GLN A 89 -9.67 -7.33 2.95
N ARG A 90 -9.76 -8.47 2.32
CA ARG A 90 -10.55 -9.59 2.79
C ARG A 90 -9.65 -10.56 3.55
N SER A 91 -9.84 -10.66 4.86
CA SER A 91 -9.09 -11.61 5.69
C SER A 91 -9.87 -12.93 5.81
N MET A 92 -9.63 -13.83 4.86
CA MET A 92 -10.17 -15.19 4.88
C MET A 92 -9.05 -16.16 4.51
N PRO A 93 -8.20 -16.55 5.47
CA PRO A 93 -6.98 -17.31 5.19
C PRO A 93 -7.24 -18.63 4.44
N ASN A 94 -8.35 -19.31 4.75
CA ASN A 94 -8.69 -20.62 4.21
C ASN A 94 -9.94 -20.60 3.30
N GLY A 95 -10.48 -19.41 2.99
CA GLY A 95 -11.75 -19.28 2.27
C GLY A 95 -12.96 -19.68 3.13
N LEU A 96 -14.14 -19.73 2.51
CA LEU A 96 -15.37 -20.20 3.14
C LEU A 96 -15.58 -21.69 2.83
N ASN A 97 -16.07 -22.45 3.79
CA ASN A 97 -16.55 -23.79 3.51
C ASN A 97 -17.91 -23.78 2.77
N ILE A 98 -18.32 -24.92 2.20
CA ILE A 98 -19.51 -25.01 1.33
C ILE A 98 -20.79 -24.56 2.07
N LYS A 99 -20.93 -24.90 3.35
CA LYS A 99 -22.11 -24.52 4.14
C LYS A 99 -22.16 -23.01 4.36
N GLU A 100 -21.01 -22.41 4.58
CA GLU A 100 -20.91 -20.96 4.75
C GLU A 100 -21.22 -20.20 3.46
N TYR A 101 -20.83 -20.72 2.29
CA TYR A 101 -21.27 -20.13 1.02
C TYR A 101 -22.78 -20.13 0.86
N GLN A 102 -23.49 -21.17 1.35
CA GLN A 102 -24.95 -21.20 1.34
C GLN A 102 -25.55 -20.14 2.27
N ARG A 103 -24.98 -19.97 3.47
CA ARG A 103 -25.39 -18.92 4.42
C ARG A 103 -25.11 -17.52 3.86
N VAL A 104 -23.92 -17.29 3.37
CA VAL A 104 -23.51 -16.03 2.76
C VAL A 104 -24.39 -15.67 1.56
N LYS A 105 -24.80 -16.65 0.74
CA LYS A 105 -25.74 -16.42 -0.35
C LYS A 105 -27.11 -15.90 0.15
N GLN A 106 -27.57 -16.36 1.33
CA GLN A 106 -28.78 -15.82 1.93
C GLN A 106 -28.60 -14.38 2.40
N TRP A 107 -27.45 -14.04 2.98
CA TRP A 107 -27.12 -12.68 3.43
C TRP A 107 -26.97 -11.71 2.25
N MET A 108 -26.27 -12.13 1.20
CA MET A 108 -25.98 -11.31 0.04
C MET A 108 -27.19 -11.12 -0.90
N GLY A 109 -28.23 -11.93 -0.76
CA GLY A 109 -29.43 -11.86 -1.60
C GLY A 109 -29.12 -12.11 -3.08
N GLU A 110 -29.33 -11.10 -3.92
CA GLU A 110 -29.05 -11.17 -5.37
C GLU A 110 -27.57 -11.00 -5.71
N GLU A 111 -26.77 -10.45 -4.79
CA GLU A 111 -25.35 -10.30 -5.03
C GLU A 111 -24.60 -11.63 -4.98
N SER A 112 -23.50 -11.69 -5.70
CA SER A 112 -22.64 -12.88 -5.72
C SER A 112 -22.02 -13.15 -4.33
N PRO A 113 -22.19 -14.35 -3.76
CA PRO A 113 -21.59 -14.69 -2.48
C PRO A 113 -20.05 -14.66 -2.51
N TYR A 114 -19.44 -14.67 -3.69
CA TYR A 114 -17.99 -14.52 -3.83
C TYR A 114 -17.49 -13.11 -3.51
N ARG A 115 -18.39 -12.12 -3.49
CA ARG A 115 -18.09 -10.73 -3.08
C ARG A 115 -18.09 -10.53 -1.57
N TYR A 116 -18.57 -11.48 -0.80
CA TYR A 116 -18.68 -11.38 0.64
C TYR A 116 -17.32 -11.19 1.32
N ASN A 117 -17.31 -10.29 2.31
CA ASN A 117 -16.15 -10.04 3.15
C ASN A 117 -16.56 -10.06 4.63
N SER A 118 -16.09 -11.05 5.36
CA SER A 118 -16.44 -11.23 6.78
C SER A 118 -15.90 -10.13 7.70
N THR A 119 -14.97 -9.33 7.25
CA THR A 119 -14.41 -8.19 8.02
C THR A 119 -15.04 -6.85 7.66
N PHE A 120 -15.92 -6.85 6.65
CA PHE A 120 -16.65 -5.66 6.22
C PHE A 120 -17.88 -5.41 7.09
N GLY A 121 -18.11 -4.17 7.46
CA GLY A 121 -19.31 -3.77 8.20
C GLY A 121 -19.38 -2.27 8.42
N TYR A 122 -20.06 -1.87 9.50
CA TYR A 122 -20.31 -0.47 9.79
C TYR A 122 -19.99 -0.14 11.24
N ARG A 123 -19.51 1.10 11.45
CA ARG A 123 -19.33 1.74 12.74
C ARG A 123 -19.92 3.15 12.68
N ASN A 124 -20.89 3.45 13.53
CA ASN A 124 -21.62 4.73 13.50
C ASN A 124 -22.13 5.09 12.08
N GLY A 125 -22.63 4.09 11.34
CA GLY A 125 -23.12 4.25 9.98
C GLY A 125 -22.06 4.45 8.89
N GLN A 126 -20.77 4.43 9.23
CA GLN A 126 -19.68 4.53 8.28
C GLN A 126 -19.08 3.18 7.96
N VAL A 127 -18.69 2.98 6.71
CA VAL A 127 -18.00 1.77 6.26
C VAL A 127 -16.72 1.55 7.08
N MET A 128 -16.54 0.34 7.56
CA MET A 128 -15.37 -0.09 8.30
C MET A 128 -14.93 -1.49 7.87
N ASN A 129 -13.62 -1.71 7.84
CA ASN A 129 -13.01 -3.00 7.62
C ASN A 129 -11.85 -3.19 8.60
N SER A 130 -11.87 -4.28 9.35
CA SER A 130 -10.81 -4.57 10.33
C SER A 130 -9.50 -5.04 9.70
N SER A 131 -9.47 -5.30 8.40
CA SER A 131 -8.27 -5.69 7.68
C SER A 131 -7.89 -4.63 6.67
N ARG A 132 -6.84 -3.86 6.96
CA ARG A 132 -6.38 -2.74 6.14
C ARG A 132 -4.87 -2.64 6.17
N ASN A 133 -4.29 -2.23 5.05
CA ASN A 133 -2.89 -1.80 4.97
C ASN A 133 -2.79 -0.36 4.47
N GLU A 134 -1.80 0.35 4.98
CA GLU A 134 -1.41 1.66 4.48
C GLU A 134 0.11 1.76 4.48
N TYR A 135 0.70 2.36 3.45
CA TYR A 135 2.14 2.57 3.41
C TYR A 135 2.57 3.65 2.42
N HIS A 136 3.72 4.24 2.71
CA HIS A 136 4.45 5.12 1.83
C HIS A 136 5.95 4.87 1.99
N LYS A 137 6.61 4.52 0.89
CA LYS A 137 8.05 4.20 0.85
C LYS A 137 8.74 5.04 -0.23
N PRO A 138 8.87 6.36 -0.03
CA PRO A 138 9.55 7.21 -1.00
C PRO A 138 11.04 6.85 -1.11
N GLN A 139 11.56 7.00 -2.30
CA GLN A 139 12.99 6.87 -2.57
C GLN A 139 13.52 8.14 -3.21
N MET A 140 14.74 8.48 -2.87
CA MET A 140 15.49 9.62 -3.42
C MET A 140 16.87 9.14 -3.82
N SER A 141 17.38 9.63 -4.93
CA SER A 141 18.75 9.33 -5.37
C SER A 141 19.39 10.53 -6.04
N LEU A 142 20.67 10.70 -5.77
CA LEU A 142 21.56 11.63 -6.45
C LEU A 142 22.55 10.79 -7.26
N ASN A 143 22.52 10.94 -8.58
CA ASN A 143 23.30 10.11 -9.48
C ASN A 143 24.27 11.00 -10.25
N HIS A 144 25.54 10.66 -10.24
CA HIS A 144 26.60 11.28 -11.03
C HIS A 144 27.09 10.30 -12.08
N LEU A 145 27.06 10.71 -13.32
CA LEU A 145 27.69 9.99 -14.43
C LEU A 145 28.91 10.76 -14.88
N TRP A 146 30.06 10.11 -14.89
CA TRP A 146 31.32 10.63 -15.40
C TRP A 146 31.82 9.74 -16.53
N GLN A 147 31.82 10.28 -17.74
CA GLN A 147 32.51 9.70 -18.90
C GLN A 147 33.97 10.12 -18.85
N ILE A 148 34.85 9.23 -18.35
CA ILE A 148 36.27 9.53 -18.10
C ILE A 148 37.00 9.74 -19.44
N ASP A 149 36.75 8.79 -20.34
CA ASP A 149 37.26 8.84 -21.72
C ASP A 149 36.29 8.04 -22.64
N HIS A 150 36.68 7.80 -23.90
CA HIS A 150 35.85 7.09 -24.87
C HIS A 150 35.65 5.60 -24.55
N LYS A 151 36.41 5.04 -23.62
CA LYS A 151 36.32 3.63 -23.20
C LYS A 151 35.75 3.45 -21.78
N SER A 152 35.92 4.47 -20.93
CA SER A 152 35.75 4.32 -19.48
C SER A 152 34.70 5.28 -18.93
N SER A 153 33.84 4.80 -18.08
CA SER A 153 32.85 5.59 -17.35
C SER A 153 32.73 5.16 -15.89
N LEU A 154 32.37 6.11 -15.05
CA LEU A 154 32.03 5.90 -13.64
C LEU A 154 30.63 6.43 -13.37
N SER A 155 29.77 5.55 -12.87
CA SER A 155 28.43 5.91 -12.42
C SER A 155 28.36 5.75 -10.89
N THR A 156 28.02 6.82 -10.18
CA THR A 156 27.89 6.82 -8.73
C THR A 156 26.50 7.28 -8.34
N ALA A 157 25.81 6.51 -7.51
CA ALA A 157 24.49 6.79 -6.98
C ALA A 157 24.52 6.79 -5.45
N ALA A 158 24.17 7.93 -4.84
CA ALA A 158 23.80 8.00 -3.44
C ALA A 158 22.28 7.94 -3.34
N TYR A 159 21.75 7.10 -2.48
CA TYR A 159 20.30 6.92 -2.36
C TYR A 159 19.85 6.83 -0.92
N MET A 160 18.58 7.18 -0.68
CA MET A 160 17.91 7.02 0.61
C MET A 160 16.42 6.70 0.43
N SER A 161 15.85 6.01 1.40
CA SER A 161 14.42 5.76 1.53
C SER A 161 13.99 5.92 2.98
N ILE A 162 12.84 6.57 3.19
CA ILE A 162 12.19 6.71 4.49
C ILE A 162 10.81 6.07 4.35
N GLY A 163 10.68 4.82 4.79
CA GLY A 163 9.45 4.07 4.67
C GLY A 163 8.62 4.11 5.93
N THR A 164 7.32 4.35 5.78
CA THR A 164 6.33 4.21 6.84
C THR A 164 5.22 3.29 6.35
N GLY A 165 4.67 2.49 7.25
CA GLY A 165 3.54 1.62 6.90
C GLY A 165 2.89 1.03 8.11
N ALA A 166 1.64 0.57 7.94
CA ALA A 166 0.92 -0.13 8.98
C ALA A 166 -0.06 -1.15 8.39
N GLY A 167 -0.17 -2.28 9.09
CA GLY A 167 -1.24 -3.23 8.93
C GLY A 167 -2.23 -3.12 10.09
N TYR A 168 -3.52 -3.19 9.79
CA TYR A 168 -4.57 -3.19 10.78
C TYR A 168 -5.22 -4.57 10.84
N SER A 169 -5.56 -5.01 12.04
CA SER A 169 -6.28 -6.26 12.28
C SER A 169 -7.09 -6.18 13.57
N GLY A 170 -8.25 -6.84 13.59
CA GLY A 170 -8.99 -7.02 14.82
C GLY A 170 -8.32 -8.08 15.71
N THR A 171 -8.31 -7.83 17.02
CA THR A 171 -7.84 -8.79 18.03
C THR A 171 -8.66 -8.66 19.30
N GLY A 172 -8.50 -9.61 20.23
CA GLY A 172 -9.17 -9.59 21.52
C GLY A 172 -8.28 -10.16 22.62
N VAL A 173 -8.65 -9.92 23.87
CA VAL A 173 -8.04 -10.56 25.04
C VAL A 173 -8.37 -12.04 25.09
N THR A 174 -7.73 -12.81 25.97
CA THR A 174 -8.00 -14.25 26.14
C THR A 174 -9.49 -14.53 26.34
N GLY A 175 -10.05 -15.39 25.51
CA GLY A 175 -11.49 -15.67 25.46
C GLY A 175 -12.27 -14.85 24.41
N TYR A 176 -11.65 -13.82 23.85
CA TYR A 176 -12.19 -12.98 22.77
C TYR A 176 -11.31 -13.11 21.55
N SER A 177 -11.75 -13.87 20.58
CA SER A 177 -10.90 -14.29 19.47
C SER A 177 -10.84 -13.27 18.34
N SER A 178 -9.66 -13.11 17.75
CA SER A 178 -9.50 -12.37 16.48
C SER A 178 -10.36 -12.94 15.34
N SER A 179 -10.70 -14.23 15.39
CA SER A 179 -11.62 -14.87 14.42
C SER A 179 -13.03 -14.29 14.45
N TRP A 180 -13.42 -13.57 15.52
CA TRP A 180 -14.72 -12.92 15.58
C TRP A 180 -14.86 -11.79 14.56
N TYR A 181 -13.73 -11.17 14.16
CA TYR A 181 -13.71 -10.19 13.09
C TYR A 181 -13.73 -10.79 11.67
N GLY A 182 -13.71 -12.10 11.52
CA GLY A 182 -13.60 -12.71 10.21
C GLY A 182 -14.09 -14.15 10.15
N THR A 183 -13.27 -15.03 9.63
CA THR A 183 -13.52 -16.47 9.53
C THR A 183 -12.58 -17.28 10.40
N ALA A 184 -13.07 -18.39 10.91
CA ALA A 184 -12.24 -19.39 11.56
C ALA A 184 -11.38 -20.17 10.53
N ASN A 185 -10.39 -20.93 11.02
CA ASN A 185 -9.48 -21.70 10.19
C ASN A 185 -10.16 -22.81 9.36
N ASP A 186 -11.35 -23.25 9.76
CA ASP A 186 -12.17 -24.23 9.03
C ASP A 186 -13.06 -23.60 7.95
N GLY A 187 -12.95 -22.28 7.72
CA GLY A 187 -13.76 -21.54 6.78
C GLY A 187 -15.15 -21.16 7.28
N THR A 188 -15.42 -21.32 8.57
CA THR A 188 -16.69 -20.90 9.19
C THR A 188 -16.67 -19.41 9.49
N VAL A 189 -17.72 -18.68 9.08
CA VAL A 189 -17.91 -17.28 9.47
C VAL A 189 -18.38 -17.24 10.92
N ASN A 190 -17.69 -16.51 11.76
CA ASN A 190 -18.14 -16.27 13.11
C ASN A 190 -19.41 -15.39 13.08
N THR A 191 -20.48 -15.85 13.71
CA THR A 191 -21.77 -15.13 13.74
C THR A 191 -21.89 -14.17 14.91
N GLN A 192 -20.89 -14.12 15.78
CA GLN A 192 -20.81 -13.10 16.83
C GLN A 192 -20.64 -11.71 16.18
N PHE A 193 -21.38 -10.74 16.65
CA PHE A 193 -21.33 -9.37 16.12
C PHE A 193 -21.64 -9.29 14.61
N ARG A 194 -22.74 -9.94 14.18
CA ARG A 194 -23.22 -9.84 12.79
C ARG A 194 -24.59 -9.20 12.74
N CYS A 195 -24.74 -8.29 11.80
CA CYS A 195 -26.04 -7.79 11.38
C CYS A 195 -26.82 -8.86 10.62
N PRO A 196 -28.15 -8.71 10.45
CA PRO A 196 -28.99 -9.68 9.72
C PRO A 196 -28.56 -9.91 8.26
N ASP A 197 -27.89 -8.94 7.64
CA ASP A 197 -27.32 -9.00 6.28
C ASP A 197 -25.92 -9.61 6.22
N GLY A 198 -25.40 -10.09 7.35
CA GLY A 198 -24.10 -10.71 7.46
C GLY A 198 -22.91 -9.74 7.57
N THR A 199 -23.14 -8.44 7.51
CA THR A 199 -22.08 -7.44 7.75
C THR A 199 -21.63 -7.44 9.20
N PHE A 200 -20.38 -7.04 9.46
CA PHE A 200 -19.86 -7.02 10.83
C PHE A 200 -20.37 -5.79 11.59
N ASP A 201 -20.89 -6.01 12.79
CA ASP A 201 -21.42 -4.98 13.68
C ASP A 201 -20.32 -4.45 14.60
N TYR A 202 -19.60 -3.40 14.14
CA TYR A 202 -18.56 -2.76 14.94
C TYR A 202 -19.13 -1.96 16.11
N ASP A 203 -20.39 -1.49 16.02
CA ASP A 203 -21.06 -0.79 17.12
C ASP A 203 -21.35 -1.74 18.28
N ALA A 204 -21.67 -3.00 18.00
CA ALA A 204 -21.81 -4.02 19.03
C ALA A 204 -20.49 -4.32 19.75
N VAL A 205 -19.35 -4.23 19.08
CA VAL A 205 -18.03 -4.34 19.72
C VAL A 205 -17.75 -3.13 20.61
N ASP A 206 -18.07 -1.92 20.17
CA ASP A 206 -17.95 -0.73 21.00
C ASP A 206 -18.81 -0.82 22.25
N LYS A 207 -20.06 -1.31 22.11
CA LYS A 207 -20.95 -1.55 23.22
C LYS A 207 -20.41 -2.60 24.18
N LEU A 208 -19.89 -3.72 23.68
CA LEU A 208 -19.24 -4.76 24.50
C LEU A 208 -18.12 -4.16 25.36
N ASN A 209 -17.26 -3.35 24.78
CA ASN A 209 -16.16 -2.71 25.49
C ASN A 209 -16.65 -1.72 26.54
N ALA A 210 -17.67 -0.92 26.24
CA ALA A 210 -18.27 0.03 27.17
C ALA A 210 -18.99 -0.68 28.34
N ASP A 211 -19.72 -1.74 28.05
CA ASP A 211 -20.38 -2.57 29.06
C ASP A 211 -19.36 -3.22 30.00
N ASN A 212 -18.23 -3.71 29.46
CA ASN A 212 -17.15 -4.29 30.26
C ASN A 212 -16.46 -3.27 31.16
N TYR A 213 -16.31 -2.02 30.71
CA TYR A 213 -15.77 -0.96 31.55
C TYR A 213 -16.62 -0.73 32.81
N THR A 214 -17.95 -0.81 32.66
CA THR A 214 -18.91 -0.60 33.76
C THR A 214 -19.09 -1.86 34.62
N ASN A 215 -19.08 -3.04 33.99
CA ASN A 215 -19.29 -4.37 34.62
C ASN A 215 -18.13 -5.29 34.24
N PRO A 216 -16.98 -5.19 34.91
CA PRO A 216 -15.77 -5.92 34.56
C PRO A 216 -15.98 -7.45 34.59
N VAL A 217 -15.45 -8.12 33.55
CA VAL A 217 -15.43 -9.57 33.49
C VAL A 217 -14.09 -10.15 33.98
N ASN A 218 -14.09 -11.41 34.35
CA ASN A 218 -12.87 -12.15 34.62
C ASN A 218 -12.31 -12.66 33.28
N VAL A 219 -11.10 -12.25 32.95
CA VAL A 219 -10.32 -12.78 31.84
C VAL A 219 -9.19 -13.63 32.40
N SER A 220 -8.78 -14.67 31.69
CA SER A 220 -7.75 -15.61 32.18
C SER A 220 -6.52 -14.85 32.72
N GLY A 221 -6.22 -15.05 34.00
CA GLY A 221 -5.14 -14.38 34.73
C GLY A 221 -5.41 -12.92 35.13
N MET A 222 -6.57 -12.34 34.81
CA MET A 222 -6.93 -10.95 35.12
C MET A 222 -8.36 -10.87 35.68
N PRO A 223 -8.55 -11.00 36.99
CA PRO A 223 -9.86 -10.82 37.62
C PRO A 223 -10.30 -9.35 37.54
N ASN A 224 -11.61 -9.13 37.37
CA ASN A 224 -12.18 -7.77 37.25
C ASN A 224 -11.53 -6.93 36.16
N TYR A 225 -11.24 -7.54 34.99
CA TYR A 225 -10.65 -6.83 33.86
C TYR A 225 -11.67 -5.85 33.27
N ASN A 226 -11.38 -4.56 33.34
CA ASN A 226 -12.23 -3.47 32.86
C ASN A 226 -11.70 -2.79 31.58
N GLY A 227 -10.69 -3.36 30.95
CA GLY A 227 -10.16 -2.89 29.65
C GLY A 227 -11.03 -3.32 28.47
N SER A 228 -10.67 -2.88 27.28
CA SER A 228 -11.33 -3.31 26.04
C SER A 228 -11.12 -4.81 25.81
N LEU A 229 -12.20 -5.51 25.57
CA LEU A 229 -12.19 -6.96 25.30
C LEU A 229 -11.81 -7.27 23.84
N MET A 230 -12.24 -6.40 22.92
CA MET A 230 -11.89 -6.49 21.50
C MET A 230 -11.40 -5.13 21.00
N ILE A 231 -10.30 -5.13 20.25
CA ILE A 231 -9.63 -3.91 19.78
C ILE A 231 -9.20 -4.05 18.31
N MET A 232 -8.99 -2.91 17.67
CA MET A 232 -8.25 -2.81 16.42
C MET A 232 -6.77 -2.60 16.73
N ASN A 233 -5.94 -3.51 16.27
CA ASN A 233 -4.49 -3.41 16.36
C ASN A 233 -3.91 -2.72 15.14
N LYS A 234 -2.96 -1.79 15.34
CA LYS A 234 -2.16 -1.17 14.29
C LYS A 234 -0.71 -1.64 14.46
N ALA A 235 -0.26 -2.51 13.56
CA ALA A 235 1.14 -2.93 13.47
C ALA A 235 1.90 -1.98 12.55
N SER A 236 2.68 -1.06 13.14
CA SER A 236 3.46 -0.07 12.38
C SER A 236 4.84 -0.59 12.03
N ASN A 237 5.28 -0.32 10.82
CA ASN A 237 6.61 -0.64 10.31
C ASN A 237 7.22 0.63 9.70
N ASP A 238 8.22 1.17 10.39
CA ASP A 238 8.97 2.32 9.92
C ASP A 238 10.42 1.88 9.67
N HIS A 239 10.98 2.34 8.56
CA HIS A 239 12.37 2.03 8.23
C HIS A 239 13.05 3.20 7.51
N PHE A 240 14.33 3.30 7.75
CA PHE A 240 15.24 4.18 7.04
C PHE A 240 16.39 3.36 6.48
N TRP A 241 16.70 3.54 5.21
CA TRP A 241 17.88 2.95 4.62
C TRP A 241 18.51 3.90 3.62
N THR A 242 19.82 3.82 3.51
CA THR A 242 20.64 4.66 2.64
C THR A 242 21.84 3.89 2.16
N GLY A 243 22.41 4.31 1.05
CA GLY A 243 23.59 3.67 0.53
C GLY A 243 24.25 4.47 -0.60
N LEU A 244 25.43 4.01 -0.96
CA LEU A 244 26.22 4.48 -2.07
C LEU A 244 26.58 3.30 -2.95
N ILE A 245 26.32 3.42 -4.24
CA ILE A 245 26.74 2.44 -5.26
C ILE A 245 27.58 3.16 -6.29
N SER A 246 28.72 2.58 -6.63
CA SER A 246 29.58 3.10 -7.66
C SER A 246 29.95 1.98 -8.63
N THR A 247 29.78 2.20 -9.91
CA THR A 247 30.08 1.23 -10.97
C THR A 247 31.05 1.85 -11.95
N TYR A 248 32.21 1.24 -12.06
CA TYR A 248 33.20 1.57 -13.08
C TYR A 248 33.07 0.61 -14.25
N THR A 249 33.07 1.14 -15.46
CA THR A 249 33.00 0.36 -16.70
C THR A 249 34.11 0.79 -17.61
N THR A 250 34.87 -0.14 -18.20
CA THR A 250 35.86 0.16 -19.20
C THR A 250 36.01 -0.93 -20.24
N LYS A 251 36.37 -0.57 -21.47
CA LYS A 251 36.73 -1.50 -22.54
C LYS A 251 38.21 -1.80 -22.50
N LEU A 252 38.58 -3.05 -22.40
CA LEU A 252 39.93 -3.57 -22.44
C LEU A 252 40.21 -4.14 -23.83
N GLY A 253 40.73 -3.30 -24.72
CA GLY A 253 40.89 -3.64 -26.14
C GLY A 253 39.53 -3.69 -26.87
N ASP A 254 39.44 -4.48 -27.91
CA ASP A 254 38.25 -4.60 -28.77
C ASP A 254 37.31 -5.76 -28.34
N TYR A 255 37.74 -6.60 -27.41
CA TYR A 255 37.08 -7.88 -27.12
C TYR A 255 36.55 -8.04 -25.68
N PHE A 256 36.96 -7.18 -24.76
CA PHE A 256 36.59 -7.33 -23.35
C PHE A 256 36.00 -6.06 -22.77
N ASP A 257 34.85 -6.21 -22.08
CA ASP A 257 34.28 -5.18 -21.23
C ASP A 257 34.51 -5.56 -19.75
N PHE A 258 35.02 -4.63 -18.95
CA PHE A 258 35.18 -4.78 -17.50
C PHE A 258 34.14 -3.94 -16.77
N TYR A 259 33.52 -4.55 -15.76
CA TYR A 259 32.56 -3.94 -14.83
C TYR A 259 33.00 -4.20 -13.40
N GLY A 260 33.10 -3.17 -12.57
CA GLY A 260 33.48 -3.28 -11.16
C GLY A 260 32.88 -2.20 -10.28
#